data_48981d902bcb4f884fe4698a811f3b3b
#
_entry.id   48981d902bcb4f884fe4698a811f3b3b
#
_cell.length_a   1.000
_cell.length_b   1.000
_cell.length_c   1.000
_cell.angle_alpha   90.00
_cell.angle_beta   90.00
_cell.angle_gamma   90.00
#
_symmetry.space_group_name_H-M   'P 1'
#
loop_
_entity.id
_entity.type
_entity.pdbx_description
1 polymer ?
#
loop_
_entity_poly.entity_id
_entity_poly.type
_entity_poly.pdbx_seq_one_letter_code
_entity_poly.pdbx_strand_id
1 'polypeptide(L)'
;MNNSDFKILLVDDEPDILEFVSYNLRKEGFEVQTADNGESGLKKAKEYIPHLILLDVMMPGMDGIETCDQIRSTSKLENTLIAFLTARGEDYSQVAGFNAGADDYITK
;
A
#
# COMPACT_ATOMS: atom_id res chain seq x y z
N MET A 1 -11.57 -7.02 18.49
CA MET A 1 -10.98 -5.85 17.78
C MET A 1 -11.96 -5.37 16.73
N ASN A 2 -12.30 -4.08 16.76
CA ASN A 2 -13.17 -3.49 15.74
C ASN A 2 -12.37 -3.10 14.52
N ASN A 3 -13.03 -2.97 13.36
CA ASN A 3 -12.38 -2.50 12.13
C ASN A 3 -11.72 -1.14 12.33
N SER A 4 -12.30 -0.26 13.15
CA SER A 4 -11.75 1.06 13.43
C SER A 4 -10.38 1.02 14.14
N ASP A 5 -10.01 -0.13 14.69
CA ASP A 5 -8.69 -0.31 15.30
C ASP A 5 -7.61 -0.63 14.26
N PHE A 6 -8.01 -0.92 13.02
CA PHE A 6 -7.08 -1.19 11.94
C PHE A 6 -6.86 0.05 11.09
N LYS A 7 -5.60 0.40 10.93
CA LYS A 7 -5.17 1.53 10.10
C LYS A 7 -4.67 1.02 8.76
N ILE A 8 -5.19 1.56 7.68
CA ILE A 8 -4.82 1.20 6.32
C ILE A 8 -4.29 2.43 5.60
N LEU A 9 -3.14 2.30 4.96
CA LEU A 9 -2.60 3.31 4.07
C LEU A 9 -2.75 2.82 2.63
N LEU A 10 -3.42 3.60 1.80
CA LEU A 10 -3.63 3.29 0.38
C LEU A 10 -2.75 4.21 -0.45
N VAL A 11 -1.87 3.64 -1.25
CA VAL A 11 -0.92 4.37 -2.10
C VAL A 11 -1.17 4.00 -3.55
N ASP A 12 -1.65 4.95 -4.35
CA ASP A 12 -1.96 4.73 -5.76
C ASP A 12 -1.97 6.10 -6.45
N ASP A 13 -1.43 6.18 -7.67
CA ASP A 13 -1.41 7.44 -8.41
C ASP A 13 -2.71 7.74 -9.17
N GLU A 14 -3.63 6.80 -9.21
CA GLU A 14 -4.92 6.98 -9.86
C GLU A 14 -5.95 7.55 -8.88
N PRO A 15 -6.44 8.79 -9.08
CA PRO A 15 -7.40 9.39 -8.14
C PRO A 15 -8.68 8.58 -7.96
N ASP A 16 -9.17 7.96 -9.04
CA ASP A 16 -10.39 7.15 -8.98
C ASP A 16 -10.22 5.93 -8.08
N ILE A 17 -9.05 5.29 -8.12
CA ILE A 17 -8.75 4.16 -7.25
C ILE A 17 -8.68 4.60 -5.80
N LEU A 18 -7.98 5.71 -5.53
CA LEU A 18 -7.90 6.26 -4.17
C LEU A 18 -9.28 6.53 -3.61
N GLU A 19 -10.14 7.19 -4.39
CA GLU A 19 -11.48 7.52 -3.94
C GLU A 19 -12.34 6.29 -3.72
N PHE A 20 -12.38 5.39 -4.72
CA PHE A 20 -13.25 4.20 -4.68
C PHE A 20 -12.85 3.26 -3.55
N VAL A 21 -11.57 2.92 -3.46
CA VAL A 21 -11.10 1.93 -2.48
C VAL A 21 -11.18 2.51 -1.08
N SER A 22 -10.76 3.75 -0.88
CA SER A 22 -10.82 4.37 0.45
C SER A 22 -12.26 4.51 0.94
N TYR A 23 -13.17 4.88 0.06
CA TYR A 23 -14.60 4.96 0.40
C TYR A 23 -15.11 3.61 0.90
N ASN A 24 -14.83 2.55 0.14
CA ASN A 24 -15.32 1.22 0.51
C ASN A 24 -14.70 0.71 1.81
N LEU A 25 -13.43 0.96 2.04
CA LEU A 25 -12.77 0.56 3.28
C LEU A 25 -13.32 1.32 4.48
N ARG A 26 -13.53 2.63 4.32
CA ARG A 26 -14.11 3.44 5.40
C ARG A 26 -15.54 3.02 5.71
N LYS A 27 -16.30 2.63 4.67
CA LYS A 27 -17.66 2.13 4.84
C LYS A 27 -17.68 0.86 5.68
N GLU A 28 -16.65 0.03 5.57
CA GLU A 28 -16.50 -1.17 6.40
C GLU A 28 -15.94 -0.87 7.80
N GLY A 29 -15.67 0.39 8.09
CA GLY A 29 -15.25 0.83 9.41
C GLY A 29 -13.76 1.03 9.62
N PHE A 30 -12.92 0.75 8.62
CA PHE A 30 -11.47 0.90 8.74
C PHE A 30 -11.06 2.37 8.77
N GLU A 31 -9.97 2.66 9.49
CA GLU A 31 -9.34 3.97 9.42
C GLU A 31 -8.39 3.96 8.21
N VAL A 32 -8.54 4.93 7.30
CA VAL A 32 -7.80 4.94 6.04
C VAL A 32 -7.16 6.29 5.79
N GLN A 33 -5.88 6.28 5.43
CA GLN A 33 -5.19 7.43 4.85
C GLN A 33 -4.76 7.08 3.44
N THR A 34 -4.55 8.08 2.60
CA THR A 34 -4.17 7.89 1.20
C THR A 34 -2.93 8.70 0.86
N ALA A 35 -2.20 8.22 -0.14
CA ALA A 35 -1.09 8.93 -0.75
C ALA A 35 -1.12 8.66 -2.26
N ASP A 36 -0.72 9.63 -3.06
CA ASP A 36 -0.79 9.52 -4.52
C ASP A 36 0.56 9.23 -5.18
N ASN A 37 1.58 8.97 -4.40
CA ASN A 37 2.91 8.61 -4.91
C ASN A 37 3.72 7.88 -3.84
N GLY A 38 4.82 7.26 -4.27
CA GLY A 38 5.64 6.43 -3.39
C GLY A 38 6.32 7.21 -2.28
N GLU A 39 6.85 8.39 -2.59
CA GLU A 39 7.55 9.20 -1.59
C GLU A 39 6.62 9.66 -0.49
N SER A 40 5.45 10.17 -0.85
CA SER A 40 4.41 10.56 0.10
C SER A 40 3.92 9.37 0.90
N GLY A 41 3.76 8.22 0.23
CA GLY A 41 3.35 6.99 0.89
C GLY A 41 4.34 6.54 1.94
N LEU A 42 5.63 6.58 1.62
CA LEU A 42 6.68 6.21 2.56
C LEU A 42 6.68 7.15 3.79
N LYS A 43 6.57 8.44 3.55
CA LYS A 43 6.52 9.42 4.63
C LYS A 43 5.33 9.19 5.55
N LYS A 44 4.15 8.99 4.95
CA LYS A 44 2.94 8.73 5.73
C LYS A 44 3.03 7.43 6.50
N ALA A 45 3.61 6.39 5.90
CA ALA A 45 3.78 5.12 6.59
C ALA A 45 4.62 5.28 7.86
N LYS A 46 5.69 6.06 7.80
CA LYS A 46 6.57 6.30 8.96
C LYS A 46 5.85 7.06 10.08
N GLU A 47 4.95 7.96 9.73
CA GLU A 47 4.20 8.76 10.70
C GLU A 47 3.00 8.03 11.26
N TYR A 48 2.28 7.33 10.39
CA TYR A 48 1.00 6.72 10.69
C TYR A 48 1.13 5.33 11.31
N ILE A 49 2.20 4.60 10.94
CA ILE A 49 2.46 3.21 11.35
C ILE A 49 1.21 2.34 11.09
N PRO A 50 0.80 2.18 9.80
CA PRO A 50 -0.42 1.44 9.50
C PRO A 50 -0.23 -0.05 9.74
N HIS A 51 -1.35 -0.76 9.91
CA HIS A 51 -1.34 -2.22 9.98
C HIS A 51 -1.16 -2.83 8.59
N LEU A 52 -1.74 -2.18 7.58
CA LEU A 52 -1.71 -2.66 6.19
C LEU A 52 -1.46 -1.49 5.26
N ILE A 53 -0.59 -1.71 4.28
CA ILE A 53 -0.39 -0.78 3.16
C ILE A 53 -0.86 -1.47 1.90
N LEU A 54 -1.81 -0.86 1.19
CA LEU A 54 -2.21 -1.25 -0.15
C LEU A 54 -1.44 -0.36 -1.11
N LEU A 55 -0.62 -0.96 -1.95
CA LEU A 55 0.41 -0.23 -2.68
C LEU A 55 0.37 -0.56 -4.17
N ASP A 56 0.10 0.45 -4.99
CA ASP A 56 0.14 0.30 -6.44
C ASP A 56 1.58 -0.01 -6.89
N VAL A 57 1.71 -0.94 -7.83
CA VAL A 57 3.02 -1.33 -8.36
C VAL A 57 3.57 -0.27 -9.32
N MET A 58 2.73 0.18 -10.26
CA MET A 58 3.15 1.05 -11.36
C MET A 58 2.81 2.51 -11.05
N MET A 59 3.79 3.23 -10.53
CA MET A 59 3.66 4.66 -10.24
C MET A 59 4.85 5.42 -10.83
N PRO A 60 4.66 6.67 -11.29
CA PRO A 60 5.79 7.48 -11.75
C PRO A 60 6.69 7.84 -10.58
N GLY A 61 7.96 8.05 -10.86
CA GLY A 61 8.96 8.32 -9.84
C GLY A 61 9.31 7.06 -9.06
N MET A 62 9.18 7.07 -7.75
CA MET A 62 9.39 5.89 -6.92
C MET A 62 8.22 4.94 -7.11
N ASP A 63 8.44 3.81 -7.80
CA ASP A 63 7.38 2.82 -8.03
C ASP A 63 7.05 2.04 -6.77
N GLY A 64 6.04 1.17 -6.87
CA GLY A 64 5.56 0.42 -5.70
C GLY A 64 6.59 -0.57 -5.17
N ILE A 65 7.39 -1.17 -6.04
CA ILE A 65 8.41 -2.14 -5.63
C ILE A 65 9.50 -1.44 -4.84
N GLU A 66 10.00 -0.30 -5.34
CA GLU A 66 10.98 0.49 -4.63
C GLU A 66 10.42 1.02 -3.30
N THR A 67 9.17 1.48 -3.31
CA THR A 67 8.51 1.94 -2.10
C THR A 67 8.42 0.82 -1.06
N CYS A 68 8.05 -0.38 -1.47
CA CYS A 68 7.99 -1.56 -0.60
C CYS A 68 9.36 -1.86 0.01
N ASP A 69 10.40 -1.85 -0.81
CA ASP A 69 11.77 -2.09 -0.35
C ASP A 69 12.18 -1.06 0.72
N GLN A 70 11.88 0.21 0.49
CA GLN A 70 12.17 1.27 1.45
C GLN A 70 11.39 1.09 2.76
N ILE A 71 10.13 0.68 2.67
CA ILE A 71 9.31 0.41 3.86
C ILE A 71 9.92 -0.73 4.65
N ARG A 72 10.34 -1.81 3.99
CA ARG A 72 10.95 -2.97 4.66
C ARG A 72 12.29 -2.64 5.30
N SER A 73 12.97 -1.60 4.82
CA SER A 73 14.22 -1.13 5.41
C SER A 73 14.00 -0.24 6.65
N THR A 74 12.74 0.05 6.99
CA THR A 74 12.39 0.90 8.12
C THR A 74 11.95 0.02 9.28
N SER A 75 12.73 -0.01 10.36
CA SER A 75 12.51 -0.95 11.47
C SER A 75 11.14 -0.82 12.13
N LYS A 76 10.62 0.39 12.28
CA LYS A 76 9.31 0.58 12.91
C LYS A 76 8.13 0.09 12.06
N LEU A 77 8.38 -0.27 10.79
CA LEU A 77 7.37 -0.81 9.88
C LEU A 77 7.54 -2.30 9.63
N GLU A 78 8.36 -2.98 10.41
CA GLU A 78 8.66 -4.40 10.20
C GLU A 78 7.43 -5.31 10.30
N ASN A 79 6.44 -4.93 11.09
CA ASN A 79 5.22 -5.71 11.28
C ASN A 79 4.06 -5.24 10.40
N THR A 80 4.26 -4.18 9.61
CA THR A 80 3.23 -3.69 8.69
C THR A 80 3.09 -4.66 7.52
N LEU A 81 1.86 -5.08 7.25
CA LEU A 81 1.58 -5.92 6.08
C LEU A 81 1.54 -5.06 4.83
N ILE A 82 2.07 -5.59 3.73
CA ILE A 82 2.05 -4.90 2.43
C ILE A 82 1.39 -5.81 1.40
N ALA A 83 0.34 -5.30 0.76
CA ALA A 83 -0.31 -5.97 -0.35
C ALA A 83 -0.23 -5.04 -1.57
N PHE A 84 0.28 -5.57 -2.68
CA PHE A 84 0.32 -4.80 -3.92
C PHE A 84 -1.04 -4.78 -4.60
N LEU A 85 -1.38 -3.63 -5.17
CA LEU A 85 -2.50 -3.51 -6.08
C LEU A 85 -1.94 -3.59 -7.49
N THR A 86 -2.35 -4.59 -8.26
CA THR A 86 -1.81 -4.83 -9.60
C THR A 86 -2.90 -4.79 -10.65
N ALA A 87 -2.56 -4.34 -11.85
CA ALA A 87 -3.44 -4.50 -13.00
C ALA A 87 -3.35 -5.96 -13.47
N ARG A 88 -4.44 -6.43 -14.09
CA ARG A 88 -4.48 -7.78 -14.64
C ARG A 88 -3.37 -7.95 -15.69
N GLY A 89 -2.62 -9.03 -15.61
CA GLY A 89 -1.56 -9.33 -16.56
C GLY A 89 -0.16 -8.89 -16.14
N GLU A 90 0.01 -8.33 -14.96
CA GLU A 90 1.32 -7.92 -14.45
C GLU A 90 2.00 -9.03 -13.65
N ASP A 91 2.08 -10.23 -14.23
CA ASP A 91 2.58 -11.41 -13.52
C ASP A 91 4.05 -11.28 -13.08
N TYR A 92 4.87 -10.62 -13.89
CA TYR A 92 6.28 -10.41 -13.55
C TYR A 92 6.45 -9.60 -12.27
N SER A 93 5.51 -8.74 -11.96
CA SER A 93 5.54 -7.90 -10.77
C SER A 93 5.43 -8.72 -9.49
N GLN A 94 4.82 -9.90 -9.55
CA GLN A 94 4.64 -10.75 -8.38
C GLN A 94 5.98 -11.18 -7.80
N VAL A 95 6.87 -11.69 -8.65
CA VAL A 95 8.18 -12.16 -8.21
C VAL A 95 8.99 -10.99 -7.63
N ALA A 96 9.03 -9.86 -8.33
CA ALA A 96 9.75 -8.69 -7.86
C ALA A 96 9.18 -8.14 -6.56
N GLY A 97 7.84 -8.15 -6.42
CA GLY A 97 7.17 -7.69 -5.22
C GLY A 97 7.46 -8.56 -4.01
N PHE A 98 7.44 -9.87 -4.16
CA PHE A 98 7.78 -10.78 -3.07
C PHE A 98 9.26 -10.65 -2.69
N ASN A 99 10.15 -10.46 -3.66
CA ASN A 99 11.55 -10.20 -3.39
C ASN A 99 11.77 -8.89 -2.65
N ALA A 100 10.90 -7.90 -2.85
CA ALA A 100 10.94 -6.63 -2.12
C ALA A 100 10.33 -6.71 -0.73
N GLY A 101 9.69 -7.83 -0.38
CA GLY A 101 9.14 -8.06 0.95
C GLY A 101 7.63 -7.89 1.07
N ALA A 102 6.89 -7.95 -0.04
CA ALA A 102 5.42 -7.90 0.01
C ALA A 102 4.83 -9.18 0.58
N ASP A 103 3.69 -9.06 1.23
CA ASP A 103 3.00 -10.19 1.84
C ASP A 103 1.93 -10.78 0.93
N ASP A 104 1.36 -9.98 0.03
CA ASP A 104 0.27 -10.45 -0.84
C ASP A 104 0.09 -9.55 -2.06
N TYR A 105 -0.81 -9.95 -2.94
CA TYR A 105 -1.21 -9.26 -4.16
C TYR A 105 -2.72 -9.19 -4.26
N ILE A 106 -3.24 -8.07 -4.75
CA ILE A 106 -4.65 -7.89 -5.02
C ILE A 106 -4.78 -7.31 -6.43
N THR A 107 -5.52 -7.97 -7.30
CA THR A 107 -5.79 -7.45 -8.65
C THR A 107 -6.85 -6.35 -8.59
N LYS A 108 -6.56 -5.27 -9.24
CA LYS A 108 -7.50 -4.15 -9.34
C LYS A 108 -8.75 -4.50 -10.10
#